data_bf5429c005f8f2c23ca4490e0aaabb1a
#
_entry.id   bf5429c005f8f2c23ca4490e0aaabb1a
#
_cell.length_a   1.000
_cell.length_b   1.000
_cell.length_c   1.000
_cell.angle_alpha   90.00
_cell.angle_beta   90.00
_cell.angle_gamma   90.00
#
_symmetry.space_group_name_H-M   'P 1'
#
loop_
_entity.id
_entity.type
_entity.pdbx_description
1 polymer ?
#
loop_
_entity_poly.entity_id
_entity_poly.type
_entity_poly.pdbx_seq_one_letter_code
_entity_poly.pdbx_strand_id
1 'polypeptide(L)'
;MGRKFDLSVEAMLENLREVRSFIKSSGQTLGVDQEVLSDLCLIVDEAVTNVILHGYEGKDGAVDVQVTRDEDALVIYIREQAKTFSSSDVDTPHLETSLAEREYGGMGVYLIKN
;
A
#
# COMPACT_ATOMS: atom_id res chain seq x y z
N MET A 1 14.15 -1.81 16.16
CA MET A 1 13.32 -0.70 15.67
C MET A 1 12.94 -0.92 14.22
N GLY A 2 11.68 -0.73 13.91
CA GLY A 2 11.20 -0.87 12.54
C GLY A 2 11.65 0.29 11.67
N ARG A 3 11.81 0.03 10.38
CA ARG A 3 12.09 1.05 9.37
C ARG A 3 10.84 1.28 8.56
N LYS A 4 10.67 2.49 8.08
CA LYS A 4 9.46 2.91 7.41
C LYS A 4 9.80 3.63 6.11
N PHE A 5 9.10 3.26 5.05
CA PHE A 5 9.22 3.90 3.74
C PHE A 5 7.85 4.35 3.28
N ASP A 6 7.78 5.50 2.67
CA ASP A 6 6.53 6.09 2.19
C ASP A 6 6.66 6.48 0.71
N LEU A 7 5.57 6.31 -0.02
CA LEU A 7 5.45 6.80 -1.39
C LEU A 7 4.05 7.35 -1.58
N SER A 8 3.94 8.50 -2.23
CA SER A 8 2.65 9.06 -2.61
C SER A 8 2.66 9.31 -4.11
N VAL A 9 1.64 8.82 -4.82
CA VAL A 9 1.50 9.02 -6.26
C VAL A 9 0.07 9.43 -6.57
N GLU A 10 -0.11 10.09 -7.72
CA GLU A 10 -1.45 10.37 -8.20
C GLU A 10 -2.13 9.04 -8.54
N ALA A 11 -3.45 8.99 -8.33
CA ALA A 11 -4.25 7.79 -8.53
C ALA A 11 -4.50 7.55 -10.02
N MET A 12 -3.45 7.16 -10.74
CA MET A 12 -3.47 6.90 -12.17
C MET A 12 -2.80 5.56 -12.46
N LEU A 13 -3.35 4.82 -13.40
CA LEU A 13 -2.83 3.48 -13.72
C LEU A 13 -1.36 3.50 -14.13
N GLU A 14 -0.93 4.56 -14.81
CA GLU A 14 0.47 4.69 -15.23
C GLU A 14 1.44 4.74 -14.05
N ASN A 15 0.97 5.08 -12.87
CA ASN A 15 1.80 5.15 -11.67
C ASN A 15 1.96 3.81 -10.95
N LEU A 16 1.31 2.76 -11.42
CA LEU A 16 1.49 1.42 -10.86
C LEU A 16 2.93 0.94 -10.97
N ARG A 17 3.63 1.34 -12.03
CA ARG A 17 5.04 1.00 -12.22
C ARG A 17 5.88 1.55 -11.07
N GLU A 18 5.62 2.80 -10.69
CA GLU A 18 6.35 3.44 -9.60
C GLU A 18 6.06 2.76 -8.26
N VAL A 19 4.80 2.38 -8.04
CA VAL A 19 4.41 1.64 -6.82
C VAL A 19 5.15 0.31 -6.75
N ARG A 20 5.20 -0.44 -7.85
CA ARG A 20 5.91 -1.73 -7.89
C ARG A 20 7.41 -1.56 -7.60
N SER A 21 8.03 -0.55 -8.21
CA SER A 21 9.44 -0.26 -7.96
C SER A 21 9.69 0.08 -6.50
N PHE A 22 8.78 0.82 -5.90
CA PHE A 22 8.86 1.19 -4.50
C PHE A 22 8.78 -0.04 -3.59
N ILE A 23 7.85 -0.96 -3.85
CA ILE A 23 7.71 -2.18 -3.06
C ILE A 23 8.99 -3.02 -3.15
N LYS A 24 9.53 -3.19 -4.35
CA LYS A 24 10.77 -3.95 -4.54
C LYS A 24 11.95 -3.32 -3.81
N SER A 25 12.11 -2.02 -4.00
CA SER A 25 13.24 -1.28 -3.43
C SER A 25 13.19 -1.25 -1.91
N SER A 26 12.05 -0.87 -1.34
CA SER A 26 11.91 -0.81 0.11
C SER A 26 11.98 -2.21 0.74
N GLY A 27 11.37 -3.19 0.10
CA GLY A 27 11.43 -4.57 0.58
C GLY A 27 12.83 -5.13 0.59
N GLN A 28 13.61 -4.88 -0.45
CA GLN A 28 15.02 -5.30 -0.49
C GLN A 28 15.82 -4.67 0.64
N THR A 29 15.63 -3.39 0.87
CA THR A 29 16.29 -2.67 1.94
C THR A 29 15.91 -3.27 3.31
N LEU A 30 14.68 -3.73 3.44
CA LEU A 30 14.18 -4.34 4.67
C LEU A 30 14.53 -5.83 4.79
N GLY A 31 15.27 -6.38 3.84
CA GLY A 31 15.72 -7.76 3.91
C GLY A 31 14.69 -8.80 3.52
N VAL A 32 13.71 -8.42 2.71
CA VAL A 32 12.67 -9.34 2.25
C VAL A 32 13.15 -10.10 1.03
N ASP A 33 12.93 -11.42 1.00
CA ASP A 33 13.34 -12.27 -0.12
C ASP A 33 12.63 -11.87 -1.41
N GLN A 34 13.33 -12.05 -2.53
CA GLN A 34 12.82 -11.66 -3.84
C GLN A 34 11.55 -12.40 -4.22
N GLU A 35 11.44 -13.67 -3.87
CA GLU A 35 10.23 -14.44 -4.16
C GLU A 35 9.02 -13.87 -3.43
N VAL A 36 9.22 -13.47 -2.18
CA VAL A 36 8.17 -12.83 -1.39
C VAL A 36 7.79 -11.49 -2.01
N LEU A 37 8.79 -10.71 -2.43
CA LEU A 37 8.55 -9.41 -3.06
C LEU A 37 7.75 -9.54 -4.35
N SER A 38 8.00 -10.59 -5.14
CA SER A 38 7.24 -10.81 -6.37
C SER A 38 5.75 -11.04 -6.06
N ASP A 39 5.46 -11.84 -5.04
CA ASP A 39 4.08 -12.06 -4.59
C ASP A 39 3.46 -10.77 -4.10
N LEU A 40 4.20 -10.01 -3.30
CA LEU A 40 3.69 -8.76 -2.73
C LEU A 40 3.41 -7.73 -3.81
N CYS A 41 4.25 -7.66 -4.84
CA CYS A 41 4.01 -6.74 -5.96
C CYS A 41 2.69 -7.04 -6.66
N LEU A 42 2.35 -8.31 -6.83
CA LEU A 42 1.08 -8.70 -7.44
C LEU A 42 -0.11 -8.28 -6.57
N ILE A 43 -0.02 -8.54 -5.28
CA ILE A 43 -1.09 -8.21 -4.34
C ILE A 43 -1.30 -6.70 -4.25
N VAL A 44 -0.20 -5.95 -4.12
CA VAL A 44 -0.26 -4.50 -4.03
C VAL A 44 -0.77 -3.90 -5.34
N ASP A 45 -0.30 -4.43 -6.47
CA ASP A 45 -0.74 -3.97 -7.78
C ASP A 45 -2.26 -4.09 -7.92
N GLU A 46 -2.81 -5.22 -7.53
CA GLU A 46 -4.25 -5.45 -7.57
C GLU A 46 -4.99 -4.51 -6.63
N ALA A 47 -4.50 -4.35 -5.41
CA ALA A 47 -5.14 -3.47 -4.42
C ALA A 47 -5.12 -2.01 -4.86
N VAL A 48 -3.99 -1.53 -5.37
CA VAL A 48 -3.87 -0.14 -5.83
C VAL A 48 -4.70 0.08 -7.10
N THR A 49 -4.72 -0.90 -8.00
CA THR A 49 -5.58 -0.82 -9.19
C THR A 49 -7.04 -0.66 -8.80
N ASN A 50 -7.49 -1.42 -7.81
CA ASN A 50 -8.87 -1.30 -7.33
C ASN A 50 -9.15 0.09 -6.75
N VAL A 51 -8.21 0.66 -6.01
CA VAL A 51 -8.35 2.01 -5.49
C VAL A 51 -8.49 3.02 -6.63
N ILE A 52 -7.63 2.90 -7.65
CA ILE A 52 -7.64 3.82 -8.80
C ILE A 52 -8.93 3.72 -9.58
N LEU A 53 -9.40 2.50 -9.85
CA LEU A 53 -10.57 2.29 -10.71
C LEU A 53 -11.88 2.53 -9.99
N HIS A 54 -11.95 2.24 -8.71
CA HIS A 54 -13.21 2.24 -7.99
C HIS A 54 -13.28 3.22 -6.83
N GLY A 55 -12.13 3.55 -6.25
CA GLY A 55 -12.08 4.39 -5.05
C GLY A 55 -12.44 5.84 -5.31
N TYR A 56 -12.07 6.37 -6.46
CA TYR A 56 -12.25 7.79 -6.79
C TYR A 56 -13.34 8.05 -7.83
N GLU A 57 -13.85 7.02 -8.49
CA GLU A 57 -14.94 7.14 -9.47
C GLU A 57 -14.65 8.21 -10.52
N GLY A 58 -13.43 8.25 -11.02
CA GLY A 58 -13.02 9.22 -12.03
C GLY A 58 -12.61 10.58 -11.50
N LYS A 59 -12.58 10.75 -10.18
CA LYS A 59 -12.12 11.99 -9.56
C LYS A 59 -10.64 11.93 -9.29
N ASP A 60 -10.00 13.10 -9.22
CA ASP A 60 -8.59 13.19 -8.88
C ASP A 60 -8.34 12.79 -7.43
N GLY A 61 -7.25 12.11 -7.21
CA GLY A 61 -6.84 11.73 -5.89
C GLY A 61 -5.42 11.24 -5.87
N ALA A 62 -4.93 10.88 -4.69
CA ALA A 62 -3.61 10.33 -4.48
C ALA A 62 -3.71 9.01 -3.74
N VAL A 63 -2.72 8.17 -3.95
CA VAL A 63 -2.58 6.92 -3.22
C VAL A 63 -1.26 6.97 -2.46
N ASP A 64 -1.32 6.79 -1.17
CA ASP A 64 -0.13 6.68 -0.34
C ASP A 64 0.11 5.22 -0.04
N VAL A 65 1.36 4.80 -0.19
CA VAL A 65 1.79 3.45 0.13
C VAL A 65 2.90 3.54 1.16
N GLN A 66 2.76 2.81 2.24
CA GLN A 66 3.73 2.80 3.32
C GLN A 66 4.15 1.38 3.60
N VAL A 67 5.45 1.15 3.73
CA VAL A 67 6.00 -0.17 4.05
C VAL A 67 6.80 -0.05 5.34
N THR A 68 6.45 -0.88 6.32
CA THR A 68 7.18 -0.94 7.57
C THR A 68 7.54 -2.40 7.89
N ARG A 69 8.65 -2.58 8.56
CA ARG A 69 9.02 -3.91 9.07
C ARG A 69 9.44 -3.77 10.53
N ASP A 70 8.86 -4.62 11.37
CA ASP A 70 9.18 -4.69 12.78
C ASP A 70 9.37 -6.17 13.13
N GLU A 71 10.61 -6.55 13.42
CA GLU A 71 10.99 -7.94 13.72
C GLU A 71 10.45 -8.93 12.69
N ASP A 72 9.39 -9.65 13.03
CA ASP A 72 8.83 -10.71 12.20
C ASP A 72 7.60 -10.29 11.40
N ALA A 73 7.30 -9.00 11.37
CA ALA A 73 6.12 -8.50 10.67
C ALA A 73 6.49 -7.46 9.63
N LEU A 74 5.95 -7.62 8.42
CA LEU A 74 6.03 -6.65 7.35
C LEU A 74 4.62 -6.13 7.11
N VAL A 75 4.42 -4.82 7.23
CA VAL A 75 3.10 -4.23 7.06
C VAL A 75 3.14 -3.24 5.90
N ILE A 76 2.21 -3.42 4.98
CA ILE A 76 2.05 -2.52 3.83
C ILE A 76 0.69 -1.85 3.99
N TYR A 77 0.72 -0.52 4.10
CA TYR A 77 -0.51 0.29 4.18
C TYR A 77 -0.77 0.95 2.85
N ILE A 78 -2.01 0.88 2.41
CA ILE A 78 -2.48 1.60 1.23
C ILE A 78 -3.54 2.57 1.70
N ARG A 79 -3.33 3.86 1.43
CA ARG A 79 -4.21 4.92 1.90
C ARG A 79 -4.70 5.75 0.73
N GLU A 80 -6.00 5.97 0.65
CA GLU A 80 -6.60 6.85 -0.33
C GLU A 80 -6.62 8.27 0.20
N GLN A 81 -6.26 9.24 -0.66
CA GLN A 81 -6.38 10.65 -0.34
C GLN A 81 -7.01 11.38 -1.52
N ALA A 82 -8.24 11.81 -1.36
CA ALA A 82 -8.89 12.63 -2.37
C ALA A 82 -8.26 14.02 -2.36
N LYS A 83 -8.00 14.58 -3.55
CA LYS A 83 -7.47 15.94 -3.66
C LYS A 83 -8.47 16.97 -3.18
N THR A 84 -9.75 16.71 -3.40
CA THR A 84 -10.83 17.58 -2.93
C THR A 84 -11.68 16.78 -1.97
N PHE A 85 -12.01 17.39 -0.87
CA PHE A 85 -12.91 16.78 0.09
C PHE A 85 -13.89 17.83 0.62
N SER A 86 -15.07 17.37 1.01
CA SER A 86 -16.04 18.24 1.66
C SER A 86 -15.82 18.18 3.17
N SER A 87 -16.29 19.21 3.88
CA SER A 87 -16.16 19.25 5.33
C SER A 87 -16.84 18.07 6.02
N SER A 88 -17.82 17.46 5.37
CA SER A 88 -18.51 16.31 5.91
C SER A 88 -17.62 15.06 5.93
N ASP A 89 -16.58 15.02 5.12
CA ASP A 89 -15.68 13.88 5.06
C ASP A 89 -14.67 13.87 6.21
N VAL A 90 -14.49 15.01 6.86
CA VAL A 90 -13.49 15.15 7.91
C VAL A 90 -13.82 14.28 9.11
N ASP A 91 -15.08 14.13 9.42
CA ASP A 91 -15.52 13.39 10.58
C ASP A 91 -15.75 11.90 10.32
N THR A 92 -15.53 11.46 9.09
CA THR A 92 -15.69 10.05 8.75
C THR A 92 -14.51 9.25 9.30
N PRO A 93 -14.73 8.31 10.20
CA PRO A 93 -13.62 7.51 10.72
C PRO A 93 -13.04 6.64 9.62
N HIS A 94 -11.72 6.64 9.53
CA HIS A 94 -11.01 5.78 8.60
C HIS A 94 -10.81 4.43 9.25
N LEU A 95 -11.57 3.44 8.80
CA LEU A 95 -11.46 2.09 9.31
C LEU A 95 -10.40 1.35 8.52
N GLU A 96 -9.45 0.76 9.23
CA GLU A 96 -8.44 -0.07 8.60
C GLU A 96 -9.08 -1.38 8.17
N THR A 97 -8.82 -1.77 6.94
CA THR A 97 -9.32 -3.02 6.39
C THR A 97 -8.15 -3.90 6.00
N SER A 98 -8.07 -5.07 6.57
CA SER A 98 -7.06 -6.04 6.18
C SER A 98 -7.43 -6.63 4.81
N LEU A 99 -6.59 -6.38 3.80
CA LEU A 99 -6.81 -6.88 2.45
C LEU A 99 -6.16 -8.24 2.24
N ALA A 100 -5.04 -8.49 2.91
CA ALA A 100 -4.34 -9.76 2.80
C ALA A 100 -3.48 -9.96 4.04
N GLU A 101 -3.36 -11.22 4.42
CA GLU A 101 -2.52 -11.62 5.53
C GLU A 101 -1.89 -12.94 5.15
N ARG A 102 -0.56 -12.99 5.14
CA ARG A 102 0.19 -14.17 4.73
C ARG A 102 1.39 -14.37 5.63
N GLU A 103 1.89 -15.58 5.65
CA GLU A 103 3.08 -15.91 6.41
C GLU A 103 4.12 -16.53 5.48
N TYR A 104 5.34 -16.02 5.57
CA TYR A 104 6.47 -16.49 4.77
C TYR A 104 7.62 -16.80 5.72
N GLY A 105 7.88 -18.08 5.96
CA GLY A 105 9.03 -18.52 6.74
C GLY A 105 9.17 -17.83 8.08
N GLY A 106 8.10 -17.68 8.83
CA GLY A 106 8.12 -17.02 10.14
C GLY A 106 7.88 -15.52 10.12
N MET A 107 7.84 -14.91 8.93
CA MET A 107 7.52 -13.48 8.80
C MET A 107 6.05 -13.31 8.43
N GLY A 108 5.31 -12.58 9.23
CA GLY A 108 3.93 -12.24 8.92
C GLY A 108 3.90 -11.04 7.99
N VAL A 109 3.11 -11.12 6.93
CA VAL A 109 2.93 -10.02 5.98
C VAL A 109 1.47 -9.59 6.00
N TYR A 110 1.25 -8.29 6.21
CA TYR A 110 -0.08 -7.74 6.33
C TYR A 110 -0.25 -6.60 5.34
N LEU A 111 -1.29 -6.69 4.53
CA LEU A 111 -1.66 -5.63 3.60
C LEU A 111 -2.94 -5.00 4.13
N ILE A 112 -2.87 -3.72 4.46
CA ILE A 112 -3.95 -3.01 5.13
C ILE A 112 -4.33 -1.78 4.31
N LYS A 113 -5.62 -1.58 4.14
CA LYS A 113 -6.14 -0.39 3.48
C LYS A 113 -6.81 0.52 4.52
N ASN A 114 -6.45 1.79 4.48
CA ASN A 114 -7.08 2.85 5.28
C ASN A 114 -8.03 3.67 4.44
#